data_575c742e3777a9ff086cd14157a3d0a1
#
_entry.id   575c742e3777a9ff086cd14157a3d0a1
#
_cell.length_a   1.000
_cell.length_b   1.000
_cell.length_c   1.000
_cell.angle_alpha   90.00
_cell.angle_beta   90.00
_cell.angle_gamma   90.00
#
_symmetry.space_group_name_H-M   'P 1'
#
loop_
_entity.id
_entity.type
_entity.pdbx_description
1 polymer ?
#
loop_
_entity_poly.entity_id
_entity_poly.type
_entity_poly.pdbx_seq_one_letter_code
_entity_poly.pdbx_strand_id
1 'polypeptide(L)'
;MIEVVAVKAILVSKSGPLQAMRKQEWTQRFATASNRITTLADVNDRPIGVFDSGFGGLTVARALIDLLPNEHLVYYGDTARYPYGPRSLDEVRGFARQISEWLINDVGVKAIVIACNTASAAALTELQAECHVPVIGVIEPGVRSAIEATSQGRVGVIGTVTTIASGAYQRAFAAADPGVELVCAACPGFVEFVERGDTDSDQALVLAERLLAPVLDAKVDSLLLGCTHYPFLARTISRVMGRDVTLVSSADETAFAVRRALIDGTIPARIAATPGERRWLSSGDASRFQQIGEQLLGIGLTAVEHHDCS
;
A
#
# COMPACT_ATOMS: atom_id res chain seq x y z
N MET A 1 -25.81 -13.45 -29.39
CA MET A 1 -26.30 -12.08 -29.14
C MET A 1 -26.70 -12.01 -27.69
N ILE A 2 -25.85 -11.44 -26.86
CA ILE A 2 -26.13 -11.15 -25.45
C ILE A 2 -25.87 -9.65 -25.29
N GLU A 3 -26.95 -8.91 -25.04
CA GLU A 3 -26.92 -7.46 -24.85
C GLU A 3 -26.23 -7.11 -23.54
N VAL A 4 -25.26 -6.21 -23.63
CA VAL A 4 -24.63 -5.57 -22.46
C VAL A 4 -25.50 -4.41 -22.00
N VAL A 5 -26.20 -4.57 -20.89
CA VAL A 5 -26.98 -3.50 -20.24
C VAL A 5 -26.02 -2.56 -19.51
N ALA A 6 -25.84 -1.37 -20.03
CA ALA A 6 -25.10 -0.30 -19.39
C ALA A 6 -25.95 0.34 -18.28
N VAL A 7 -25.53 0.18 -17.02
CA VAL A 7 -26.11 0.92 -15.88
C VAL A 7 -25.47 2.30 -15.82
N LYS A 8 -26.23 3.33 -16.21
CA LYS A 8 -25.89 4.74 -16.01
C LYS A 8 -26.11 5.11 -14.54
N ALA A 9 -25.03 5.22 -13.78
CA ALA A 9 -25.07 5.91 -12.48
C ALA A 9 -24.92 7.42 -12.71
N ILE A 10 -25.96 8.19 -12.40
CA ILE A 10 -25.94 9.66 -12.42
C ILE A 10 -25.35 10.10 -11.07
N LEU A 11 -24.07 10.46 -11.07
CA LEU A 11 -23.45 11.21 -9.98
C LEU A 11 -23.34 12.68 -10.42
N VAL A 12 -24.25 13.51 -9.92
CA VAL A 12 -24.12 14.97 -9.96
C VAL A 12 -23.18 15.39 -8.82
N SER A 13 -21.92 15.61 -9.13
CA SER A 13 -20.95 16.25 -8.23
C SER A 13 -20.49 17.57 -8.87
N LYS A 14 -20.62 18.65 -8.10
CA LYS A 14 -20.16 20.00 -8.46
C LYS A 14 -18.63 20.05 -8.45
N SER A 15 -17.99 19.63 -9.54
CA SER A 15 -16.58 19.90 -9.78
C SER A 15 -16.46 20.94 -10.90
N GLY A 16 -15.69 22.00 -10.66
CA GLY A 16 -15.54 23.08 -11.61
C GLY A 16 -14.79 22.67 -12.89
N PRO A 17 -14.86 23.50 -13.97
CA PRO A 17 -14.34 23.15 -15.29
C PRO A 17 -12.85 22.81 -15.37
N LEU A 18 -12.03 23.28 -14.45
CA LEU A 18 -10.59 22.98 -14.37
C LEU A 18 -10.27 21.56 -13.89
N GLN A 19 -11.12 20.96 -13.04
CA GLN A 19 -10.95 19.57 -12.61
C GLN A 19 -11.38 18.57 -13.69
N ALA A 20 -12.40 18.91 -14.46
CA ALA A 20 -12.88 18.09 -15.59
C ALA A 20 -11.86 18.05 -16.73
N MET A 21 -11.20 19.16 -17.05
CA MET A 21 -10.13 19.21 -18.07
C MET A 21 -8.92 18.37 -17.66
N ARG A 22 -8.45 18.46 -16.41
CA ARG A 22 -7.34 17.63 -15.90
C ARG A 22 -7.68 16.13 -15.94
N LYS A 23 -8.92 15.75 -15.64
CA LYS A 23 -9.36 14.35 -15.67
C LYS A 23 -9.38 13.77 -17.10
N GLN A 24 -9.79 14.55 -18.10
CA GLN A 24 -9.76 14.14 -19.49
C GLN A 24 -8.34 13.99 -20.05
N GLU A 25 -7.43 14.92 -19.74
CA GLU A 25 -6.03 14.85 -20.12
C GLU A 25 -5.35 13.63 -19.47
N TRP A 26 -5.68 13.33 -18.22
CA TRP A 26 -5.15 12.19 -17.51
C TRP A 26 -5.58 10.86 -18.13
N THR A 27 -6.86 10.71 -18.44
CA THR A 27 -7.40 9.51 -19.11
C THR A 27 -6.80 9.32 -20.51
N GLN A 28 -6.52 10.40 -21.24
CA GLN A 28 -5.84 10.34 -22.54
C GLN A 28 -4.38 9.88 -22.45
N ARG A 29 -3.65 10.31 -21.40
CA ARG A 29 -2.27 9.89 -21.19
C ARG A 29 -2.13 8.39 -20.93
N PHE A 30 -3.04 7.78 -20.17
CA PHE A 30 -3.08 6.32 -20.01
C PHE A 30 -3.48 5.57 -21.29
N ALA A 31 -4.24 6.17 -22.18
CA ALA A 31 -4.66 5.55 -23.44
C ALA A 31 -3.54 5.51 -24.49
N THR A 32 -2.57 6.41 -24.45
CA THR A 32 -1.49 6.50 -25.46
C THR A 32 -0.37 5.46 -25.32
N ALA A 33 -0.22 4.82 -24.15
CA ALA A 33 0.78 3.78 -23.91
C ALA A 33 0.45 2.44 -24.61
N SER A 34 -0.75 2.27 -25.16
CA SER A 34 -1.25 1.00 -25.70
C SER A 34 -0.87 0.69 -27.16
N ASN A 35 -0.02 1.48 -27.80
CA ASN A 35 0.21 1.36 -29.26
C ASN A 35 1.47 0.61 -29.70
N ARG A 36 2.15 -0.13 -28.83
CA ARG A 36 3.13 -1.15 -29.26
C ARG A 36 2.42 -2.49 -29.36
N ILE A 37 2.53 -3.16 -30.51
CA ILE A 37 2.11 -4.56 -30.67
C ILE A 37 2.98 -5.38 -29.70
N THR A 38 2.44 -5.67 -28.51
CA THR A 38 3.11 -6.44 -27.48
C THR A 38 2.58 -7.87 -27.55
N THR A 39 3.45 -8.84 -27.64
CA THR A 39 3.05 -10.26 -27.57
C THR A 39 2.55 -10.60 -26.16
N LEU A 40 1.77 -11.67 -26.01
CA LEU A 40 1.39 -12.15 -24.66
C LEU A 40 2.62 -12.48 -23.80
N ALA A 41 3.70 -12.98 -24.41
CA ALA A 41 4.95 -13.23 -23.73
C ALA A 41 5.57 -11.93 -23.17
N ASP A 42 5.57 -10.85 -23.96
CA ASP A 42 6.10 -9.55 -23.53
C ASP A 42 5.28 -8.95 -22.37
N VAL A 43 3.96 -9.14 -22.34
CA VAL A 43 3.12 -8.67 -21.25
C VAL A 43 3.38 -9.46 -19.97
N ASN A 44 3.53 -10.77 -20.09
CA ASN A 44 3.78 -11.65 -18.95
C ASN A 44 5.13 -11.36 -18.27
N ASP A 45 6.12 -10.91 -19.04
CA ASP A 45 7.48 -10.62 -18.56
C ASP A 45 7.63 -9.19 -17.99
N ARG A 46 6.59 -8.36 -18.05
CA ARG A 46 6.59 -7.02 -17.43
C ARG A 46 6.65 -7.10 -15.91
N PRO A 47 7.27 -6.11 -15.22
CA PRO A 47 7.36 -6.13 -13.78
C PRO A 47 6.02 -5.77 -13.10
N ILE A 48 5.89 -6.18 -11.84
CA ILE A 48 4.91 -5.64 -10.90
C ILE A 48 5.53 -4.38 -10.29
N GLY A 49 4.85 -3.23 -10.43
CA GLY A 49 5.22 -1.98 -9.80
C GLY A 49 4.73 -1.93 -8.36
N VAL A 50 5.59 -1.62 -7.42
CA VAL A 50 5.25 -1.44 -6.00
C VAL A 50 5.68 -0.05 -5.59
N PHE A 51 4.82 0.74 -4.97
CA PHE A 51 5.25 2.03 -4.46
C PHE A 51 4.75 2.31 -3.04
N ASP A 52 5.55 3.10 -2.34
CA ASP A 52 5.29 3.59 -0.98
C ASP A 52 5.74 5.05 -0.84
N SER A 53 5.31 5.71 0.23
CA SER A 53 5.81 7.05 0.57
C SER A 53 7.31 7.09 0.90
N GLY A 54 7.92 5.94 1.22
CA GLY A 54 9.32 5.87 1.61
C GLY A 54 9.85 4.45 1.74
N PHE A 55 10.21 4.06 2.96
CA PHE A 55 10.92 2.81 3.26
C PHE A 55 9.99 1.68 3.72
N GLY A 56 8.89 2.01 4.40
CA GLY A 56 8.04 1.04 5.10
C GLY A 56 7.46 -0.01 4.17
N GLY A 57 7.09 0.37 2.94
CA GLY A 57 6.56 -0.52 1.92
C GLY A 57 7.50 -1.62 1.45
N LEU A 58 8.78 -1.55 1.81
CA LEU A 58 9.72 -2.64 1.63
C LEU A 58 9.26 -3.93 2.34
N THR A 59 8.47 -3.85 3.41
CA THR A 59 7.84 -5.03 4.04
C THR A 59 6.91 -5.76 3.06
N VAL A 60 6.11 -5.02 2.30
CA VAL A 60 5.24 -5.56 1.26
C VAL A 60 6.06 -6.11 0.09
N ALA A 61 7.10 -5.36 -0.35
CA ALA A 61 8.00 -5.84 -1.40
C ALA A 61 8.69 -7.14 -1.00
N ARG A 62 9.11 -7.28 0.26
CA ARG A 62 9.71 -8.52 0.78
C ARG A 62 8.72 -9.68 0.73
N ALA A 63 7.50 -9.50 1.20
CA ALA A 63 6.47 -10.52 1.14
C ALA A 63 6.16 -10.97 -0.30
N LEU A 64 6.13 -10.01 -1.25
CA LEU A 64 5.99 -10.32 -2.66
C LEU A 64 7.16 -11.14 -3.22
N ILE A 65 8.40 -10.78 -2.88
CA ILE A 65 9.61 -11.49 -3.32
C ILE A 65 9.63 -12.92 -2.79
N ASP A 66 9.30 -13.11 -1.52
CA ASP A 66 9.32 -14.41 -0.87
C ASP A 66 8.21 -15.34 -1.42
N LEU A 67 7.02 -14.79 -1.71
CA LEU A 67 5.89 -15.56 -2.24
C LEU A 67 5.91 -15.76 -3.75
N LEU A 68 6.48 -14.80 -4.50
CA LEU A 68 6.47 -14.70 -5.95
C LEU A 68 7.91 -14.53 -6.51
N PRO A 69 8.82 -15.46 -6.22
CA PRO A 69 10.25 -15.26 -6.51
C PRO A 69 10.57 -15.11 -8.00
N ASN A 70 9.68 -15.59 -8.87
CA ASN A 70 9.89 -15.55 -10.32
C ASN A 70 9.33 -14.28 -10.98
N GLU A 71 8.50 -13.49 -10.31
CA GLU A 71 7.96 -12.26 -10.87
C GLU A 71 9.01 -11.13 -10.83
N HIS A 72 9.13 -10.35 -11.90
CA HIS A 72 9.90 -9.10 -11.89
C HIS A 72 9.22 -8.06 -11.01
N LEU A 73 9.99 -7.30 -10.26
CA LEU A 73 9.47 -6.29 -9.35
C LEU A 73 10.25 -4.98 -9.47
N VAL A 74 9.55 -3.87 -9.55
CA VAL A 74 10.10 -2.52 -9.45
C VAL A 74 9.49 -1.85 -8.23
N TYR A 75 10.32 -1.49 -7.26
CA TYR A 75 9.92 -0.74 -6.08
C TYR A 75 10.29 0.73 -6.23
N TYR A 76 9.35 1.61 -5.91
CA TYR A 76 9.55 3.05 -5.87
C TYR A 76 9.21 3.61 -4.49
N GLY A 77 10.21 4.17 -3.80
CA GLY A 77 10.06 4.88 -2.54
C GLY A 77 10.04 6.39 -2.76
N ASP A 78 8.92 7.06 -2.49
CA ASP A 78 8.76 8.50 -2.69
C ASP A 78 9.35 9.32 -1.53
N THR A 79 10.64 9.13 -1.28
CA THR A 79 11.35 9.70 -0.12
C THR A 79 11.57 11.20 -0.19
N ALA A 80 11.46 11.83 -1.36
CA ALA A 80 11.55 13.28 -1.50
C ALA A 80 10.29 14.00 -0.95
N ARG A 81 9.12 13.36 -1.05
CA ARG A 81 7.83 13.91 -0.59
C ARG A 81 7.34 13.31 0.74
N TYR A 82 8.13 12.42 1.31
CA TYR A 82 7.90 11.77 2.59
C TYR A 82 7.86 12.79 3.78
N PRO A 83 7.09 12.54 4.86
CA PRO A 83 6.14 11.47 5.03
C PRO A 83 4.74 11.83 4.50
N TYR A 84 3.94 10.82 4.09
CA TYR A 84 2.56 11.05 3.64
C TYR A 84 1.55 11.17 4.79
N GLY A 85 1.89 10.62 5.97
CA GLY A 85 0.97 10.53 7.11
C GLY A 85 0.36 11.85 7.60
N PRO A 86 1.05 13.00 7.61
CA PRO A 86 0.50 14.29 7.97
C PRO A 86 -0.07 15.09 6.79
N ARG A 87 0.10 14.64 5.53
CA ARG A 87 -0.35 15.37 4.35
C ARG A 87 -1.85 15.21 4.11
N SER A 88 -2.43 16.12 3.35
CA SER A 88 -3.82 16.03 2.91
C SER A 88 -4.03 14.85 1.95
N LEU A 89 -5.24 14.27 1.94
CA LEU A 89 -5.59 13.20 1.00
C LEU A 89 -5.43 13.64 -0.46
N ASP A 90 -5.71 14.91 -0.78
CA ASP A 90 -5.61 15.42 -2.15
C ASP A 90 -4.15 15.51 -2.62
N GLU A 91 -3.22 15.93 -1.76
CA GLU A 91 -1.79 15.92 -2.08
C GLU A 91 -1.31 14.48 -2.31
N VAL A 92 -1.62 13.58 -1.39
CA VAL A 92 -1.21 12.17 -1.50
C VAL A 92 -1.81 11.50 -2.74
N ARG A 93 -3.05 11.84 -3.08
CA ARG A 93 -3.70 11.38 -4.33
C ARG A 93 -2.95 11.87 -5.55
N GLY A 94 -2.53 13.14 -5.58
CA GLY A 94 -1.73 13.70 -6.66
C GLY A 94 -0.41 12.95 -6.83
N PHE A 95 0.29 12.66 -5.74
CA PHE A 95 1.54 11.91 -5.78
C PHE A 95 1.34 10.47 -6.27
N ALA A 96 0.33 9.78 -5.75
CA ALA A 96 0.02 8.41 -6.17
C ALA A 96 -0.31 8.32 -7.67
N ARG A 97 -1.00 9.33 -8.22
CA ARG A 97 -1.27 9.42 -9.66
C ARG A 97 0.00 9.57 -10.49
N GLN A 98 0.87 10.53 -10.12
CA GLN A 98 2.13 10.75 -10.83
C GLN A 98 3.00 9.49 -10.86
N ILE A 99 3.14 8.82 -9.70
CA ILE A 99 3.91 7.58 -9.61
C ILE A 99 3.28 6.48 -10.47
N SER A 100 1.95 6.33 -10.40
CA SER A 100 1.24 5.31 -11.20
C SER A 100 1.36 5.57 -12.70
N GLU A 101 1.27 6.83 -13.13
CA GLU A 101 1.45 7.23 -14.53
C GLU A 101 2.84 6.87 -15.02
N TRP A 102 3.86 7.19 -14.26
CA TRP A 102 5.24 6.85 -14.59
C TRP A 102 5.48 5.33 -14.61
N LEU A 103 5.01 4.60 -13.61
CA LEU A 103 5.13 3.13 -13.58
C LEU A 103 4.49 2.47 -14.79
N ILE A 104 3.36 2.98 -15.25
CA ILE A 104 2.63 2.43 -16.40
C ILE A 104 3.29 2.81 -17.72
N ASN A 105 3.60 4.10 -17.92
CA ASN A 105 3.99 4.63 -19.23
C ASN A 105 5.49 4.47 -19.52
N ASP A 106 6.33 4.64 -18.50
CA ASP A 106 7.78 4.66 -18.67
C ASP A 106 8.42 3.33 -18.25
N VAL A 107 7.99 2.75 -17.12
CA VAL A 107 8.48 1.43 -16.68
C VAL A 107 7.76 0.29 -17.38
N GLY A 108 6.49 0.46 -17.73
CA GLY A 108 5.70 -0.54 -18.44
C GLY A 108 5.24 -1.68 -17.53
N VAL A 109 4.83 -1.40 -16.30
CA VAL A 109 4.39 -2.42 -15.33
C VAL A 109 3.10 -3.12 -15.80
N LYS A 110 2.93 -4.39 -15.40
CA LYS A 110 1.71 -5.17 -15.66
C LYS A 110 0.65 -5.07 -14.55
N ALA A 111 1.05 -4.60 -13.38
CA ALA A 111 0.17 -4.34 -12.24
C ALA A 111 0.85 -3.35 -11.29
N ILE A 112 0.05 -2.68 -10.45
CA ILE A 112 0.53 -1.77 -9.41
C ILE A 112 0.10 -2.29 -8.03
N VAL A 113 1.02 -2.27 -7.07
CA VAL A 113 0.76 -2.49 -5.65
C VAL A 113 1.04 -1.19 -4.90
N ILE A 114 0.00 -0.61 -4.29
CA ILE A 114 0.12 0.56 -3.42
C ILE A 114 0.45 0.06 -2.02
N ALA A 115 1.74 -0.03 -1.69
CA ALA A 115 2.20 -0.54 -0.39
C ALA A 115 1.89 0.42 0.77
N CYS A 116 1.81 1.74 0.50
CA CYS A 116 1.48 2.75 1.49
C CYS A 116 0.01 2.75 1.88
N ASN A 117 -0.31 2.62 3.18
CA ASN A 117 -1.70 2.69 3.66
C ASN A 117 -2.33 4.08 3.42
N THR A 118 -1.55 5.16 3.62
CA THR A 118 -2.04 6.52 3.37
C THR A 118 -2.34 6.74 1.88
N ALA A 119 -1.48 6.26 0.99
CA ALA A 119 -1.70 6.34 -0.45
C ALA A 119 -2.88 5.45 -0.91
N SER A 120 -3.01 4.24 -0.35
CA SER A 120 -4.16 3.36 -0.60
C SER A 120 -5.46 4.03 -0.18
N ALA A 121 -5.50 4.65 1.01
CA ALA A 121 -6.67 5.37 1.51
C ALA A 121 -7.03 6.59 0.64
N ALA A 122 -6.04 7.26 0.06
CA ALA A 122 -6.21 8.49 -0.71
C ALA A 122 -6.58 8.25 -2.18
N ALA A 123 -6.07 7.17 -2.81
CA ALA A 123 -6.06 7.07 -4.27
C ALA A 123 -6.54 5.73 -4.85
N LEU A 124 -6.66 4.64 -4.05
CA LEU A 124 -6.90 3.30 -4.60
C LEU A 124 -8.13 3.24 -5.52
N THR A 125 -9.28 3.73 -5.06
CA THR A 125 -10.55 3.65 -5.82
C THR A 125 -10.47 4.39 -7.15
N GLU A 126 -9.81 5.56 -7.18
CA GLU A 126 -9.65 6.33 -8.41
C GLU A 126 -8.67 5.67 -9.36
N LEU A 127 -7.53 5.18 -8.85
CA LEU A 127 -6.53 4.49 -9.66
C LEU A 127 -7.06 3.18 -10.24
N GLN A 128 -7.88 2.42 -9.50
CA GLN A 128 -8.55 1.23 -10.01
C GLN A 128 -9.53 1.55 -11.15
N ALA A 129 -10.16 2.72 -11.13
CA ALA A 129 -11.09 3.14 -12.18
C ALA A 129 -10.39 3.75 -13.42
N GLU A 130 -9.21 4.30 -13.26
CA GLU A 130 -8.50 5.09 -14.27
C GLU A 130 -7.36 4.32 -14.96
N CYS A 131 -6.67 3.42 -14.24
CA CYS A 131 -5.56 2.66 -14.79
C CYS A 131 -6.05 1.48 -15.64
N HIS A 132 -5.32 1.21 -16.73
CA HIS A 132 -5.57 0.04 -17.58
C HIS A 132 -4.88 -1.24 -17.10
N VAL A 133 -4.11 -1.15 -16.03
CA VAL A 133 -3.50 -2.30 -15.34
C VAL A 133 -4.15 -2.48 -13.98
N PRO A 134 -4.20 -3.71 -13.43
CA PRO A 134 -4.72 -3.95 -12.09
C PRO A 134 -3.97 -3.16 -11.02
N VAL A 135 -4.71 -2.54 -10.09
CA VAL A 135 -4.17 -1.81 -8.95
C VAL A 135 -4.65 -2.46 -7.66
N ILE A 136 -3.71 -2.90 -6.82
CA ILE A 136 -3.96 -3.56 -5.54
C ILE A 136 -3.45 -2.66 -4.41
N GLY A 137 -4.31 -2.36 -3.43
CA GLY A 137 -3.94 -1.65 -2.23
C GLY A 137 -3.79 -2.57 -1.03
N VAL A 138 -3.25 -2.07 0.08
CA VAL A 138 -2.97 -2.84 1.30
C VAL A 138 -4.11 -2.85 2.32
N ILE A 139 -5.15 -2.01 2.15
CA ILE A 139 -6.22 -1.87 3.14
C ILE A 139 -7.13 -3.10 3.16
N GLU A 140 -7.72 -3.47 2.02
CA GLU A 140 -8.64 -4.61 1.95
C GLU A 140 -8.00 -5.95 2.33
N PRO A 141 -6.77 -6.29 1.87
CA PRO A 141 -6.08 -7.47 2.35
C PRO A 141 -5.89 -7.49 3.87
N GLY A 142 -5.44 -6.35 4.44
CA GLY A 142 -5.26 -6.22 5.88
C GLY A 142 -6.57 -6.38 6.66
N VAL A 143 -7.68 -5.83 6.18
CA VAL A 143 -9.02 -5.98 6.78
C VAL A 143 -9.45 -7.44 6.82
N ARG A 144 -9.30 -8.18 5.71
CA ARG A 144 -9.61 -9.62 5.69
C ARG A 144 -8.82 -10.39 6.73
N SER A 145 -7.50 -10.17 6.79
CA SER A 145 -6.65 -10.83 7.77
C SER A 145 -7.02 -10.49 9.21
N ALA A 146 -7.40 -9.24 9.49
CA ALA A 146 -7.82 -8.81 10.82
C ALA A 146 -9.16 -9.45 11.25
N ILE A 147 -10.10 -9.62 10.31
CA ILE A 147 -11.37 -10.34 10.53
C ILE A 147 -11.12 -11.82 10.78
N GLU A 148 -10.22 -12.44 10.03
CA GLU A 148 -9.85 -13.86 10.22
C GLU A 148 -9.12 -14.10 11.55
N ALA A 149 -8.38 -13.10 12.06
CA ALA A 149 -7.62 -13.20 13.30
C ALA A 149 -8.43 -12.96 14.57
N THR A 150 -9.56 -12.24 14.48
CA THR A 150 -10.39 -11.98 15.67
C THR A 150 -11.21 -13.21 16.05
N SER A 151 -11.28 -13.49 17.34
CA SER A 151 -12.16 -14.53 17.92
C SER A 151 -13.40 -13.96 18.62
N GLN A 152 -13.38 -12.65 18.92
CA GLN A 152 -14.42 -11.96 19.68
C GLN A 152 -15.14 -10.88 18.87
N GLY A 153 -14.75 -10.68 17.60
CA GLY A 153 -15.31 -9.64 16.75
C GLY A 153 -14.90 -8.21 17.13
N ARG A 154 -13.86 -8.05 17.97
CA ARG A 154 -13.36 -6.72 18.39
C ARG A 154 -12.01 -6.43 17.77
N VAL A 155 -11.99 -5.58 16.76
CA VAL A 155 -10.80 -5.27 15.99
C VAL A 155 -10.35 -3.84 16.20
N GLY A 156 -9.06 -3.68 16.47
CA GLY A 156 -8.38 -2.39 16.46
C GLY A 156 -7.67 -2.14 15.13
N VAL A 157 -7.62 -0.89 14.71
CA VAL A 157 -6.74 -0.44 13.63
C VAL A 157 -5.94 0.75 14.10
N ILE A 158 -4.62 0.67 13.97
CA ILE A 158 -3.74 1.82 14.20
C ILE A 158 -3.13 2.27 12.88
N GLY A 159 -3.01 3.57 12.68
CA GLY A 159 -2.51 4.13 11.43
C GLY A 159 -1.99 5.56 11.58
N THR A 160 -1.56 6.14 10.48
CA THR A 160 -1.22 7.57 10.45
C THR A 160 -2.47 8.44 10.62
N VAL A 161 -2.29 9.70 11.00
CA VAL A 161 -3.40 10.65 11.19
C VAL A 161 -4.30 10.70 9.96
N THR A 162 -3.72 10.88 8.78
CA THR A 162 -4.49 10.98 7.53
C THR A 162 -5.15 9.66 7.14
N THR A 163 -4.48 8.51 7.35
CA THR A 163 -5.09 7.20 7.09
C THR A 163 -6.34 6.97 7.92
N ILE A 164 -6.27 7.24 9.24
CA ILE A 164 -7.42 7.05 10.13
C ILE A 164 -8.53 8.06 9.85
N ALA A 165 -8.17 9.33 9.66
CA ALA A 165 -9.14 10.40 9.34
C ALA A 165 -9.86 10.19 7.99
N SER A 166 -9.27 9.45 7.06
CA SER A 166 -9.87 9.14 5.75
C SER A 166 -11.16 8.31 5.85
N GLY A 167 -11.35 7.56 6.92
CA GLY A 167 -12.44 6.59 7.06
C GLY A 167 -12.32 5.35 6.15
N ALA A 168 -11.19 5.14 5.48
CA ALA A 168 -11.01 4.03 4.55
C ALA A 168 -11.14 2.66 5.24
N TYR A 169 -10.57 2.50 6.42
CA TYR A 169 -10.70 1.27 7.20
C TYR A 169 -12.13 1.03 7.66
N GLN A 170 -12.83 2.07 8.16
CA GLN A 170 -14.22 1.96 8.57
C GLN A 170 -15.11 1.48 7.42
N ARG A 171 -14.93 2.06 6.21
CA ARG A 171 -15.66 1.60 5.02
C ARG A 171 -15.30 0.17 4.62
N ALA A 172 -14.04 -0.19 4.67
CA ALA A 172 -13.58 -1.52 4.28
C ALA A 172 -14.10 -2.61 5.24
N PHE A 173 -14.07 -2.38 6.57
CA PHE A 173 -14.66 -3.28 7.55
C PHE A 173 -16.18 -3.39 7.40
N ALA A 174 -16.89 -2.27 7.25
CA ALA A 174 -18.34 -2.28 7.06
C ALA A 174 -18.78 -3.04 5.79
N ALA A 175 -17.94 -3.04 4.76
CA ALA A 175 -18.19 -3.80 3.52
C ALA A 175 -17.85 -5.29 3.65
N ALA A 176 -16.82 -5.64 4.44
CA ALA A 176 -16.35 -7.02 4.58
C ALA A 176 -17.12 -7.81 5.65
N ASP A 177 -17.32 -7.21 6.83
CA ASP A 177 -18.08 -7.78 7.93
C ASP A 177 -18.65 -6.66 8.83
N PRO A 178 -19.93 -6.31 8.68
CA PRO A 178 -20.59 -5.27 9.49
C PRO A 178 -20.80 -5.67 10.96
N GLY A 179 -20.57 -6.94 11.33
CA GLY A 179 -20.67 -7.43 12.71
C GLY A 179 -19.43 -7.15 13.57
N VAL A 180 -18.34 -6.69 12.97
CA VAL A 180 -17.10 -6.37 13.69
C VAL A 180 -17.23 -5.04 14.43
N GLU A 181 -16.89 -5.05 15.73
CA GLU A 181 -16.71 -3.85 16.53
C GLU A 181 -15.32 -3.25 16.25
N LEU A 182 -15.29 -2.15 15.49
CA LEU A 182 -14.07 -1.53 15.03
C LEU A 182 -13.70 -0.29 15.83
N VAL A 183 -12.48 -0.25 16.36
CA VAL A 183 -11.87 0.94 16.95
C VAL A 183 -10.61 1.33 16.19
N CYS A 184 -10.54 2.60 15.77
CA CYS A 184 -9.39 3.14 15.04
C CYS A 184 -8.65 4.18 15.87
N ALA A 185 -7.32 4.11 15.92
CA ALA A 185 -6.48 5.08 16.61
C ALA A 185 -5.35 5.59 15.70
N ALA A 186 -5.17 6.91 15.67
CA ALA A 186 -4.03 7.53 15.00
C ALA A 186 -2.79 7.49 15.90
N CYS A 187 -1.65 7.08 15.34
CA CYS A 187 -0.40 6.94 16.08
C CYS A 187 0.71 7.84 15.49
N PRO A 188 0.61 9.18 15.62
CA PRO A 188 1.66 10.09 15.18
C PRO A 188 2.95 9.85 15.99
N GLY A 189 4.11 9.98 15.32
CA GLY A 189 5.43 9.75 15.92
C GLY A 189 5.97 8.33 15.75
N PHE A 190 5.14 7.32 15.52
CA PHE A 190 5.60 5.94 15.35
C PHE A 190 6.52 5.75 14.15
N VAL A 191 6.24 6.44 13.06
CA VAL A 191 7.06 6.40 11.84
C VAL A 191 8.46 6.92 12.12
N GLU A 192 8.55 8.05 12.80
CA GLU A 192 9.81 8.70 13.15
C GLU A 192 10.67 7.85 14.11
N PHE A 193 10.04 7.12 15.02
CA PHE A 193 10.74 6.16 15.89
C PHE A 193 11.34 5.00 15.07
N VAL A 194 10.60 4.45 14.13
CA VAL A 194 11.09 3.37 13.24
C VAL A 194 12.29 3.83 12.42
N GLU A 195 12.21 5.01 11.82
CA GLU A 195 13.28 5.51 10.94
C GLU A 195 14.58 5.88 11.66
N ARG A 196 14.47 6.22 12.94
CA ARG A 196 15.65 6.41 13.78
C ARG A 196 16.24 5.10 14.31
N GLY A 197 15.56 3.97 14.04
CA GLY A 197 15.92 2.67 14.59
C GLY A 197 15.64 2.54 16.11
N ASP A 198 14.81 3.43 16.64
CA ASP A 198 14.50 3.53 18.07
C ASP A 198 13.13 2.86 18.36
N THR A 199 13.06 1.55 18.17
CA THR A 199 11.80 0.81 18.20
C THR A 199 11.43 0.17 19.53
N ASP A 200 12.36 0.13 20.51
CA ASP A 200 12.18 -0.56 21.80
C ASP A 200 12.64 0.25 23.03
N SER A 201 12.92 1.54 22.87
CA SER A 201 13.27 2.43 23.97
C SER A 201 12.09 2.70 24.92
N ASP A 202 12.42 3.20 26.13
CA ASP A 202 11.39 3.65 27.06
C ASP A 202 10.53 4.79 26.50
N GLN A 203 11.11 5.66 25.65
CA GLN A 203 10.37 6.72 24.97
C GLN A 203 9.36 6.17 23.98
N ALA A 204 9.74 5.17 23.17
CA ALA A 204 8.85 4.48 22.26
C ALA A 204 7.71 3.78 23.02
N LEU A 205 8.03 3.16 24.16
CA LEU A 205 7.05 2.50 25.01
C LEU A 205 6.02 3.49 25.59
N VAL A 206 6.48 4.59 26.20
CA VAL A 206 5.60 5.64 26.77
C VAL A 206 4.69 6.25 25.69
N LEU A 207 5.24 6.46 24.48
CA LEU A 207 4.43 6.93 23.36
C LEU A 207 3.38 5.88 22.96
N ALA A 208 3.77 4.61 22.91
CA ALA A 208 2.85 3.52 22.56
C ALA A 208 1.73 3.37 23.59
N GLU A 209 2.03 3.39 24.90
CA GLU A 209 1.01 3.34 25.96
C GLU A 209 -0.04 4.43 25.80
N ARG A 210 0.39 5.65 25.50
CA ARG A 210 -0.54 6.78 25.31
C ARG A 210 -1.39 6.64 24.06
N LEU A 211 -0.80 6.25 22.92
CA LEU A 211 -1.48 6.22 21.63
C LEU A 211 -2.37 4.99 21.44
N LEU A 212 -2.03 3.87 22.10
CA LEU A 212 -2.79 2.64 22.03
C LEU A 212 -3.93 2.56 23.07
N ALA A 213 -4.02 3.52 24.00
CA ALA A 213 -5.05 3.53 25.03
C ALA A 213 -6.49 3.32 24.47
N PRO A 214 -6.91 3.97 23.35
CA PRO A 214 -8.26 3.76 22.83
C PRO A 214 -8.56 2.31 22.40
N VAL A 215 -7.60 1.62 21.77
CA VAL A 215 -7.76 0.22 21.35
C VAL A 215 -7.60 -0.75 22.52
N LEU A 216 -6.80 -0.39 23.52
CA LEU A 216 -6.65 -1.15 24.76
C LEU A 216 -7.94 -1.11 25.60
N ASP A 217 -8.53 0.08 25.78
CA ASP A 217 -9.79 0.29 26.52
C ASP A 217 -10.96 -0.44 25.85
N ALA A 218 -10.96 -0.52 24.53
CA ALA A 218 -11.95 -1.27 23.75
C ALA A 218 -11.75 -2.80 23.84
N LYS A 219 -10.68 -3.28 24.46
CA LYS A 219 -10.37 -4.71 24.65
C LYS A 219 -10.39 -5.47 23.31
N VAL A 220 -9.75 -4.91 22.30
CA VAL A 220 -9.63 -5.58 20.99
C VAL A 220 -8.81 -6.85 21.14
N ASP A 221 -9.13 -7.89 20.37
CA ASP A 221 -8.40 -9.16 20.34
C ASP A 221 -7.59 -9.33 19.06
N SER A 222 -7.83 -8.49 18.05
CA SER A 222 -7.05 -8.36 16.82
C SER A 222 -6.68 -6.89 16.60
N LEU A 223 -5.42 -6.59 16.29
CA LEU A 223 -4.93 -5.24 16.05
C LEU A 223 -4.22 -5.16 14.70
N LEU A 224 -4.86 -4.50 13.73
CA LEU A 224 -4.30 -4.29 12.40
C LEU A 224 -3.31 -3.11 12.42
N LEU A 225 -2.10 -3.38 11.98
CA LEU A 225 -1.03 -2.40 11.81
C LEU A 225 -1.22 -1.67 10.46
N GLY A 226 -2.02 -0.61 10.47
CA GLY A 226 -2.43 0.17 9.29
C GLY A 226 -1.38 1.19 8.81
N CYS A 227 -0.11 0.86 8.97
CA CYS A 227 1.03 1.57 8.42
C CYS A 227 2.18 0.59 8.20
N THR A 228 2.87 0.72 7.08
CA THR A 228 3.99 -0.15 6.68
C THR A 228 5.19 -0.11 7.61
N HIS A 229 5.32 0.94 8.42
CA HIS A 229 6.37 1.08 9.44
C HIS A 229 6.04 0.34 10.74
N TYR A 230 4.77 0.17 11.08
CA TYR A 230 4.37 -0.32 12.41
C TYR A 230 4.76 -1.77 12.72
N PRO A 231 4.94 -2.68 11.74
CA PRO A 231 5.52 -3.99 12.02
C PRO A 231 6.89 -3.96 12.70
N PHE A 232 7.70 -2.91 12.47
CA PHE A 232 8.98 -2.74 13.15
C PHE A 232 8.83 -2.38 14.64
N LEU A 233 7.67 -1.86 15.05
CA LEU A 233 7.31 -1.59 16.45
C LEU A 233 6.52 -2.76 17.08
N ALA A 234 6.36 -3.89 16.40
CA ALA A 234 5.50 -4.97 16.85
C ALA A 234 5.83 -5.44 18.28
N ARG A 235 7.12 -5.48 18.66
CA ARG A 235 7.54 -5.84 20.02
C ARG A 235 7.02 -4.86 21.06
N THR A 236 7.15 -3.57 20.81
CA THR A 236 6.70 -2.49 21.73
C THR A 236 5.16 -2.45 21.76
N ILE A 237 4.50 -2.55 20.62
CA ILE A 237 3.03 -2.62 20.52
C ILE A 237 2.51 -3.85 21.28
N SER A 238 3.08 -5.04 21.07
CA SER A 238 2.68 -6.27 21.76
C SER A 238 2.90 -6.19 23.28
N ARG A 239 3.94 -5.49 23.71
CA ARG A 239 4.20 -5.26 25.14
C ARG A 239 3.11 -4.43 25.81
N VAL A 240 2.55 -3.44 25.09
CA VAL A 240 1.44 -2.60 25.57
C VAL A 240 0.12 -3.33 25.49
N MET A 241 -0.18 -3.97 24.35
CA MET A 241 -1.47 -4.61 24.09
C MET A 241 -1.67 -5.93 24.85
N GLY A 242 -0.57 -6.57 25.27
CA GLY A 242 -0.63 -7.89 25.92
C GLY A 242 -0.60 -9.05 24.94
N ARG A 243 -0.52 -10.28 25.50
CA ARG A 243 -0.33 -11.51 24.69
C ARG A 243 -1.61 -12.04 24.04
N ASP A 244 -2.76 -11.55 24.50
CA ASP A 244 -4.06 -12.00 24.03
C ASP A 244 -4.55 -11.22 22.80
N VAL A 245 -3.77 -10.23 22.34
CA VAL A 245 -4.05 -9.45 21.13
C VAL A 245 -3.18 -9.92 19.97
N THR A 246 -3.81 -10.37 18.90
CA THR A 246 -3.12 -10.76 17.67
C THR A 246 -2.76 -9.51 16.86
N LEU A 247 -1.47 -9.28 16.61
CA LEU A 247 -1.02 -8.22 15.72
C LEU A 247 -1.09 -8.71 14.27
N VAL A 248 -1.74 -7.94 13.41
CA VAL A 248 -1.94 -8.26 12.00
C VAL A 248 -1.21 -7.26 11.12
N SER A 249 -0.40 -7.75 10.18
CA SER A 249 0.25 -6.96 9.13
C SER A 249 -0.44 -7.22 7.79
N SER A 250 -0.64 -6.17 7.01
CA SER A 250 -1.20 -6.29 5.66
C SER A 250 -0.21 -6.81 4.60
N ALA A 251 1.08 -6.95 4.95
CA ALA A 251 2.13 -7.25 3.96
C ALA A 251 1.94 -8.61 3.28
N ASP A 252 1.83 -9.68 4.09
CA ASP A 252 1.67 -11.05 3.58
C ASP A 252 0.34 -11.21 2.83
N GLU A 253 -0.76 -10.65 3.38
CA GLU A 253 -2.07 -10.70 2.74
C GLU A 253 -2.12 -9.94 1.41
N THR A 254 -1.36 -8.86 1.30
CA THR A 254 -1.21 -8.17 0.01
C THR A 254 -0.47 -9.03 -0.99
N ALA A 255 0.57 -9.73 -0.58
CA ALA A 255 1.27 -10.69 -1.44
C ALA A 255 0.35 -11.85 -1.87
N PHE A 256 -0.48 -12.38 -0.95
CA PHE A 256 -1.50 -13.39 -1.29
C PHE A 256 -2.57 -12.83 -2.24
N ALA A 257 -2.97 -11.57 -2.12
CA ALA A 257 -3.90 -10.93 -3.05
C ALA A 257 -3.31 -10.84 -4.47
N VAL A 258 -2.06 -10.44 -4.59
CA VAL A 258 -1.33 -10.43 -5.87
C VAL A 258 -1.21 -11.84 -6.45
N ARG A 259 -0.86 -12.84 -5.61
CA ARG A 259 -0.79 -14.24 -6.05
C ARG A 259 -2.13 -14.75 -6.58
N ARG A 260 -3.25 -14.42 -5.92
CA ARG A 260 -4.59 -14.78 -6.43
C ARG A 260 -4.85 -14.15 -7.79
N ALA A 261 -4.53 -12.88 -7.97
CA ALA A 261 -4.71 -12.16 -9.23
C ALA A 261 -3.83 -12.74 -10.38
N LEU A 262 -2.66 -13.30 -10.06
CA LEU A 262 -1.83 -14.04 -11.02
C LEU A 262 -2.45 -15.41 -11.38
N ILE A 263 -3.02 -16.11 -10.39
CA ILE A 263 -3.63 -17.44 -10.60
C ILE A 263 -4.92 -17.36 -11.40
N ASP A 264 -5.78 -16.36 -11.14
CA ASP A 264 -7.05 -16.18 -11.83
C ASP A 264 -6.93 -15.46 -13.18
N GLY A 265 -5.70 -15.01 -13.53
CA GLY A 265 -5.40 -14.36 -14.81
C GLY A 265 -5.73 -12.87 -14.85
N THR A 266 -6.14 -12.25 -13.74
CA THR A 266 -6.32 -10.79 -13.63
C THR A 266 -5.00 -10.05 -13.87
N ILE A 267 -3.89 -10.61 -13.37
CA ILE A 267 -2.53 -10.17 -13.67
C ILE A 267 -1.86 -11.28 -14.52
N PRO A 268 -1.26 -10.96 -15.68
CA PRO A 268 -0.52 -11.94 -16.48
C PRO A 268 0.68 -12.49 -15.71
N ALA A 269 0.70 -13.81 -15.45
CA ALA A 269 1.79 -14.44 -14.72
C ALA A 269 3.02 -14.67 -15.62
N ARG A 270 4.21 -14.45 -15.08
CA ARG A 270 5.48 -14.78 -15.75
C ARG A 270 5.64 -16.30 -15.81
N ILE A 271 5.96 -16.82 -16.98
CA ILE A 271 6.07 -18.27 -17.22
C ILE A 271 7.49 -18.81 -16.93
N ALA A 272 8.49 -17.93 -16.87
CA ALA A 272 9.88 -18.34 -16.65
C ALA A 272 10.13 -18.91 -15.25
N ALA A 273 10.89 -20.00 -15.17
CA ALA A 273 11.28 -20.62 -13.90
C ALA A 273 12.50 -19.96 -13.22
N THR A 274 13.09 -18.93 -13.84
CA THR A 274 14.22 -18.20 -13.29
C THR A 274 13.74 -17.11 -12.34
N PRO A 275 14.50 -16.76 -11.28
CA PRO A 275 14.18 -15.65 -10.41
C PRO A 275 13.93 -14.36 -11.19
N GLY A 276 12.95 -13.60 -10.77
CA GLY A 276 12.65 -12.31 -11.37
C GLY A 276 13.69 -11.25 -10.99
N GLU A 277 13.83 -10.24 -11.80
CA GLU A 277 14.67 -9.07 -11.51
C GLU A 277 14.05 -8.19 -10.44
N ARG A 278 14.89 -7.49 -9.69
CA ARG A 278 14.48 -6.55 -8.63
C ARG A 278 15.13 -5.21 -8.92
N ARG A 279 14.32 -4.18 -9.11
CA ARG A 279 14.78 -2.80 -9.23
C ARG A 279 14.28 -1.97 -8.06
N TRP A 280 15.17 -1.17 -7.51
CA TRP A 280 14.90 -0.32 -6.36
C TRP A 280 15.12 1.12 -6.74
N LEU A 281 14.11 1.96 -6.56
CA LEU A 281 14.17 3.38 -6.90
C LEU A 281 13.73 4.25 -5.73
N SER A 282 14.32 5.42 -5.63
CA SER A 282 13.98 6.44 -4.64
C SER A 282 13.89 7.81 -5.29
N SER A 283 12.90 8.61 -4.93
CA SER A 283 12.83 10.02 -5.38
C SER A 283 13.78 10.95 -4.63
N GLY A 284 14.29 10.53 -3.48
CA GLY A 284 15.29 11.26 -2.70
C GLY A 284 16.68 10.63 -2.76
N ASP A 285 17.42 10.72 -1.66
CA ASP A 285 18.78 10.18 -1.56
C ASP A 285 18.78 8.65 -1.65
N ALA A 286 19.30 8.12 -2.75
CA ALA A 286 19.38 6.69 -3.03
C ALA A 286 20.28 5.95 -2.04
N SER A 287 21.38 6.57 -1.60
CA SER A 287 22.30 5.96 -0.63
C SER A 287 21.67 5.81 0.74
N ARG A 288 20.94 6.85 1.19
CA ARG A 288 20.17 6.80 2.43
C ARG A 288 19.05 5.78 2.34
N PHE A 289 18.36 5.71 1.18
CA PHE A 289 17.33 4.71 0.96
C PHE A 289 17.89 3.30 1.09
N GLN A 290 19.04 3.03 0.46
CA GLN A 290 19.71 1.73 0.53
C GLN A 290 20.05 1.38 1.97
N GLN A 291 20.71 2.29 2.71
CA GLN A 291 21.11 2.06 4.11
C GLN A 291 19.93 1.73 5.02
N ILE A 292 18.85 2.53 4.98
CA ILE A 292 17.67 2.31 5.81
C ILE A 292 16.94 1.04 5.37
N GLY A 293 16.81 0.82 4.07
CA GLY A 293 16.15 -0.36 3.52
C GLY A 293 16.86 -1.66 3.92
N GLU A 294 18.18 -1.71 3.85
CA GLU A 294 18.98 -2.85 4.31
C GLU A 294 18.83 -3.10 5.81
N GLN A 295 18.81 -2.04 6.61
CA GLN A 295 18.60 -2.13 8.05
C GLN A 295 17.21 -2.69 8.39
N LEU A 296 16.16 -2.24 7.69
CA LEU A 296 14.79 -2.65 7.94
C LEU A 296 14.50 -4.08 7.43
N LEU A 297 15.02 -4.45 6.28
CA LEU A 297 14.75 -5.75 5.66
C LEU A 297 15.73 -6.86 6.08
N GLY A 298 16.90 -6.50 6.58
CA GLY A 298 17.97 -7.46 6.88
C GLY A 298 18.55 -8.16 5.63
N ILE A 299 18.35 -7.59 4.44
CA ILE A 299 18.90 -8.05 3.16
C ILE A 299 19.54 -6.89 2.43
N GLY A 300 20.60 -7.17 1.65
CA GLY A 300 21.23 -6.17 0.77
C GLY A 300 20.28 -5.73 -0.33
N LEU A 301 20.08 -4.43 -0.47
CA LEU A 301 19.43 -3.86 -1.63
C LEU A 301 20.50 -3.64 -2.73
N THR A 302 20.35 -4.33 -3.86
CA THR A 302 21.21 -4.05 -5.00
C THR A 302 20.92 -2.66 -5.54
N ALA A 303 21.95 -1.95 -6.00
CA ALA A 303 21.96 -0.62 -6.59
C ALA A 303 20.60 0.12 -6.62
N VAL A 304 20.41 1.06 -5.70
CA VAL A 304 19.20 1.93 -5.69
C VAL A 304 19.40 3.04 -6.73
N GLU A 305 18.44 3.18 -7.64
CA GLU A 305 18.41 4.22 -8.67
C GLU A 305 17.69 5.46 -8.11
N HIS A 306 18.17 6.65 -8.44
CA HIS A 306 17.40 7.88 -8.17
C HIS A 306 16.47 8.15 -9.35
N HIS A 307 15.19 8.43 -9.05
CA HIS A 307 14.20 8.87 -10.03
C HIS A 307 13.19 9.82 -9.41
N ASP A 308 12.99 10.96 -10.03
CA ASP A 308 12.01 11.97 -9.62
C ASP A 308 10.77 11.89 -10.54
N CYS A 309 9.60 11.66 -9.95
CA CYS A 309 8.31 11.63 -10.64
C CYS A 309 7.56 12.97 -10.57
N SER A 310 8.19 14.06 -10.07
CA SER A 310 7.55 15.37 -9.94
C SER A 310 7.43 16.15 -11.26
#